data_16ed519439fc76f3935d9415309aeae0
#
_entry.id   16ed519439fc76f3935d9415309aeae0
#
_cell.length_a   1.000
_cell.length_b   1.000
_cell.length_c   1.000
_cell.angle_alpha   90.00
_cell.angle_beta   90.00
_cell.angle_gamma   90.00
#
_symmetry.space_group_name_H-M   'P 1'
#
loop_
_entity.id
_entity.type
_entity.pdbx_description
1 polymer ?
#
loop_
_entity_poly.entity_id
_entity_poly.type
_entity_poly.pdbx_seq_one_letter_code
_entity_poly.pdbx_strand_id
1 'polypeptide(L)'
;MLRNRICSKLSCSAQTSYVKYAQRLYSTKDSDLNDINRYSKIITEPKSQGASQAMLYGTGFTDEDFKKAQVGVSSVWWSGNPCNNHLLELNFKISDSVNKAGLKAMQFNTIGVSDGISMGTDGMRYSLQSREIIADSIETQTMAEHYDANISIPGCDKNMPGTLIAMGRVNRPSIMVYGGTIMPGHGTCGSRKDSVIDVVSAFQSYGEYITGQITERPSLRERG
;
A
#
# COMPACT_ATOMS: atom_id res chain seq x y z
N MET A 1 -3.74 32.66 -8.53
CA MET A 1 -4.86 33.53 -8.12
C MET A 1 -5.98 32.84 -7.36
N LEU A 2 -5.92 31.53 -7.06
CA LEU A 2 -6.96 30.83 -6.25
C LEU A 2 -6.69 30.83 -4.73
N ARG A 3 -5.49 31.16 -4.29
CA ARG A 3 -5.09 31.10 -2.86
C ARG A 3 -5.74 32.19 -1.96
N ASN A 4 -6.23 33.27 -2.54
CA ASN A 4 -6.72 34.42 -1.77
C ASN A 4 -8.26 34.49 -1.58
N ARG A 5 -9.04 33.53 -2.09
CA ARG A 5 -10.52 33.60 -1.96
C ARG A 5 -11.11 32.71 -0.87
N ILE A 6 -10.36 31.79 -0.28
CA ILE A 6 -10.84 30.90 0.78
C ILE A 6 -10.64 31.54 2.17
N CYS A 7 -9.66 32.43 2.30
CA CYS A 7 -9.30 33.02 3.60
C CYS A 7 -10.24 34.16 4.09
N SER A 8 -11.10 34.74 3.24
CA SER A 8 -11.91 35.91 3.59
C SER A 8 -13.29 35.59 4.19
N LYS A 9 -13.65 34.30 4.36
CA LYS A 9 -14.98 33.91 4.86
C LYS A 9 -15.00 33.21 6.22
N LEU A 10 -13.86 33.01 6.86
CA LEU A 10 -13.80 32.45 8.21
C LEU A 10 -13.71 33.60 9.22
N SER A 11 -14.51 33.54 10.29
CA SER A 11 -14.40 34.54 11.38
C SER A 11 -13.01 34.49 12.01
N CYS A 12 -12.49 35.59 12.50
CA CYS A 12 -11.16 35.74 13.09
C CYS A 12 -10.88 34.66 14.19
N SER A 13 -11.94 34.28 14.94
CA SER A 13 -11.88 33.27 15.98
C SER A 13 -11.66 31.84 15.41
N ALA A 14 -12.31 31.51 14.28
CA ALA A 14 -12.14 30.21 13.62
C ALA A 14 -10.76 30.08 12.97
N GLN A 15 -10.24 31.17 12.40
CA GLN A 15 -8.86 31.20 11.85
C GLN A 15 -7.82 31.00 12.94
N THR A 16 -7.98 31.63 14.10
CA THR A 16 -7.07 31.50 15.24
C THR A 16 -7.10 30.07 15.80
N SER A 17 -8.27 29.44 15.86
CA SER A 17 -8.42 28.06 16.31
C SER A 17 -7.80 27.06 15.34
N TYR A 18 -7.99 27.26 14.02
CA TYR A 18 -7.41 26.41 12.99
C TYR A 18 -5.88 26.52 12.95
N VAL A 19 -5.35 27.73 13.05
CA VAL A 19 -3.89 27.98 13.11
C VAL A 19 -3.29 27.34 14.36
N LYS A 20 -3.93 27.47 15.53
CA LYS A 20 -3.47 26.81 16.78
C LYS A 20 -3.55 25.29 16.67
N TYR A 21 -4.59 24.73 16.04
CA TYR A 21 -4.73 23.30 15.80
C TYR A 21 -3.64 22.80 14.85
N ALA A 22 -3.43 23.48 13.73
CA ALA A 22 -2.36 23.16 12.79
C ALA A 22 -0.97 23.28 13.44
N GLN A 23 -0.71 24.34 14.22
CA GLN A 23 0.54 24.47 14.97
C GLN A 23 0.72 23.36 16.01
N ARG A 24 -0.35 22.86 16.63
CA ARG A 24 -0.29 21.73 17.57
C ARG A 24 0.00 20.39 16.87
N LEU A 25 -0.47 20.23 15.63
CA LEU A 25 -0.17 19.06 14.80
C LEU A 25 1.30 19.05 14.29
N TYR A 26 1.87 20.24 14.07
CA TYR A 26 3.24 20.41 13.51
C TYR A 26 4.27 20.85 14.54
N SER A 27 3.87 21.16 15.78
CA SER A 27 4.80 21.49 16.88
C SER A 27 5.26 20.19 17.53
N THR A 28 6.20 19.51 16.87
CA THR A 28 7.08 18.57 17.57
C THR A 28 8.06 19.41 18.39
N LYS A 29 8.10 19.22 19.72
CA LYS A 29 9.21 19.73 20.52
C LYS A 29 10.47 19.01 20.04
N ASP A 30 11.63 19.66 20.05
CA ASP A 30 12.91 19.02 19.66
C ASP A 30 13.19 17.72 20.42
N SER A 31 12.63 17.55 21.64
CA SER A 31 12.67 16.30 22.41
C SER A 31 11.90 15.15 21.73
N ASP A 32 10.87 15.45 20.91
CA ASP A 32 10.04 14.44 20.25
C ASP A 32 10.68 13.92 18.96
N LEU A 33 11.65 14.64 18.40
CA LEU A 33 12.38 14.24 17.19
C LEU A 33 13.39 13.12 17.43
N ASN A 34 13.84 12.94 18.68
CA ASN A 34 14.76 11.86 19.06
C ASN A 34 14.05 10.58 19.49
N ASP A 35 12.72 10.58 19.56
CA ASP A 35 11.90 9.46 20.01
C ASP A 35 11.40 8.65 18.81
N ILE A 36 12.27 7.81 18.28
CA ILE A 36 12.01 7.02 17.06
C ILE A 36 10.89 5.98 17.25
N ASN A 37 10.67 5.50 18.50
CA ASN A 37 9.61 4.52 18.85
C ASN A 37 8.40 5.19 19.53
N ARG A 38 8.08 6.39 19.08
CA ARG A 38 7.08 7.28 19.69
C ARG A 38 5.72 6.62 19.94
N TYR A 39 5.27 5.76 19.04
CA TYR A 39 3.97 5.10 19.14
C TYR A 39 4.10 3.70 19.75
N SER A 40 5.07 2.92 19.31
CA SER A 40 5.24 1.54 19.78
C SER A 40 5.62 1.46 21.26
N LYS A 41 6.25 2.47 21.82
CA LYS A 41 6.55 2.53 23.27
C LYS A 41 5.29 2.48 24.15
N ILE A 42 4.12 2.84 23.64
CA ILE A 42 2.84 2.74 24.34
C ILE A 42 2.56 1.30 24.78
N ILE A 43 2.97 0.32 23.96
CA ILE A 43 2.76 -1.11 24.24
C ILE A 43 4.03 -1.82 24.73
N THR A 44 5.22 -1.24 24.52
CA THR A 44 6.49 -1.91 24.82
C THR A 44 7.10 -1.49 26.15
N GLU A 45 6.85 -0.29 26.66
CA GLU A 45 7.50 0.22 27.86
C GLU A 45 6.70 0.09 29.15
N PRO A 46 5.37 0.37 29.21
CA PRO A 46 4.64 0.42 30.47
C PRO A 46 4.49 -0.97 31.09
N LYS A 47 4.72 -1.06 32.39
CA LYS A 47 4.47 -2.31 33.17
C LYS A 47 3.02 -2.79 33.09
N SER A 48 2.07 -1.88 32.85
CA SER A 48 0.66 -2.19 32.64
C SER A 48 0.39 -2.93 31.34
N GLN A 49 1.34 -2.91 30.39
CA GLN A 49 1.26 -3.55 29.06
C GLN A 49 1.98 -4.92 29.03
N GLY A 50 2.09 -5.60 30.15
CA GLY A 50 2.72 -6.92 30.24
C GLY A 50 2.09 -7.97 29.30
N ALA A 51 0.78 -7.90 29.05
CA ALA A 51 0.10 -8.78 28.08
C ALA A 51 0.59 -8.52 26.64
N SER A 52 0.65 -7.27 26.22
CA SER A 52 1.20 -6.89 24.90
C SER A 52 2.64 -7.35 24.73
N GLN A 53 3.46 -7.14 25.76
CA GLN A 53 4.87 -7.56 25.80
C GLN A 53 5.00 -9.09 25.69
N ALA A 54 4.20 -9.85 26.44
CA ALA A 54 4.19 -11.29 26.35
C ALA A 54 3.81 -11.81 24.96
N MET A 55 2.83 -11.18 24.29
CA MET A 55 2.47 -11.52 22.91
C MET A 55 3.62 -11.24 21.94
N LEU A 56 4.30 -10.12 22.08
CA LEU A 56 5.45 -9.77 21.24
C LEU A 56 6.62 -10.73 21.46
N TYR A 57 6.94 -11.12 22.72
CA TYR A 57 7.92 -12.17 22.97
C TYR A 57 7.55 -13.48 22.30
N GLY A 58 6.26 -13.85 22.28
CA GLY A 58 5.75 -15.03 21.59
C GLY A 58 6.01 -15.01 20.06
N THR A 59 6.22 -13.84 19.47
CA THR A 59 6.59 -13.69 18.04
C THR A 59 8.10 -13.63 17.83
N GLY A 60 8.91 -13.79 18.87
CA GLY A 60 10.38 -13.78 18.79
C GLY A 60 11.01 -12.42 19.01
N PHE A 61 10.31 -11.47 19.61
CA PHE A 61 10.91 -10.22 20.09
C PHE A 61 11.92 -10.49 21.20
N THR A 62 13.00 -9.74 21.17
CA THR A 62 14.02 -9.68 22.24
C THR A 62 13.89 -8.37 23.02
N ASP A 63 14.53 -8.28 24.20
CA ASP A 63 14.57 -7.05 24.99
C ASP A 63 15.09 -5.84 24.19
N GLU A 64 16.02 -6.06 23.27
CA GLU A 64 16.52 -5.02 22.39
C GLU A 64 15.51 -4.58 21.34
N ASP A 65 14.61 -5.49 20.88
CA ASP A 65 13.58 -5.15 19.89
C ASP A 65 12.52 -4.21 20.48
N PHE A 66 12.28 -4.27 21.78
CA PHE A 66 11.34 -3.35 22.46
C PHE A 66 11.78 -1.89 22.45
N LYS A 67 13.07 -1.64 22.23
CA LYS A 67 13.64 -0.27 22.13
C LYS A 67 13.64 0.29 20.72
N LYS A 68 13.36 -0.54 19.71
CA LYS A 68 13.38 -0.17 18.29
C LYS A 68 12.04 0.39 17.87
N ALA A 69 12.05 1.30 16.90
CA ALA A 69 10.82 1.69 16.21
C ALA A 69 10.29 0.51 15.40
N GLN A 70 8.98 0.29 15.50
CA GLN A 70 8.27 -0.75 14.76
C GLN A 70 7.76 -0.18 13.43
N VAL A 71 8.17 -0.79 12.32
CA VAL A 71 7.80 -0.38 10.98
C VAL A 71 6.84 -1.39 10.37
N GLY A 72 5.60 -1.00 10.15
CA GLY A 72 4.62 -1.81 9.42
C GLY A 72 5.07 -1.96 7.96
N VAL A 73 5.24 -3.21 7.49
CA VAL A 73 5.55 -3.50 6.08
C VAL A 73 4.31 -4.13 5.46
N SER A 74 3.49 -3.29 4.85
CA SER A 74 2.18 -3.65 4.30
C SER A 74 2.30 -4.01 2.83
N SER A 75 2.06 -5.26 2.47
CA SER A 75 2.06 -5.74 1.09
C SER A 75 0.64 -5.96 0.57
N VAL A 76 0.44 -5.72 -0.71
CA VAL A 76 -0.80 -6.12 -1.41
C VAL A 76 -0.49 -7.37 -2.24
N TRP A 77 0.04 -8.40 -1.57
CA TRP A 77 0.41 -9.65 -2.20
C TRP A 77 -0.76 -10.63 -2.31
N TRP A 78 -0.87 -11.27 -3.45
CA TRP A 78 -1.55 -12.56 -3.64
C TRP A 78 -1.01 -13.25 -4.90
N SER A 79 -1.12 -14.58 -4.95
CA SER A 79 -0.51 -15.39 -6.00
C SER A 79 -1.19 -15.32 -7.37
N GLY A 80 -2.45 -14.91 -7.41
CA GLY A 80 -3.32 -14.99 -8.60
C GLY A 80 -3.25 -13.78 -9.54
N ASN A 81 -2.27 -12.88 -9.39
CA ASN A 81 -2.14 -11.71 -10.26
C ASN A 81 -0.67 -11.41 -10.57
N PRO A 82 -0.28 -11.25 -11.84
CA PRO A 82 1.10 -10.96 -12.23
C PRO A 82 1.64 -9.64 -11.65
N CYS A 83 0.77 -8.65 -11.37
CA CYS A 83 1.19 -7.42 -10.70
C CYS A 83 1.58 -7.62 -9.23
N ASN A 84 1.18 -8.72 -8.59
CA ASN A 84 1.26 -8.89 -7.14
C ASN A 84 1.97 -10.15 -6.67
N ASN A 85 2.12 -11.17 -7.54
CA ASN A 85 2.65 -12.49 -7.14
C ASN A 85 4.09 -12.44 -6.61
N HIS A 86 4.90 -11.49 -7.05
CA HIS A 86 6.29 -11.28 -6.61
C HIS A 86 6.42 -10.39 -5.36
N LEU A 87 5.34 -9.73 -4.91
CA LEU A 87 5.40 -8.77 -3.80
C LEU A 87 5.74 -9.43 -2.46
N LEU A 88 5.49 -10.73 -2.30
CA LEU A 88 5.89 -11.45 -1.09
C LEU A 88 7.41 -11.49 -0.94
N GLU A 89 8.12 -11.82 -2.01
CA GLU A 89 9.59 -11.81 -2.00
C GLU A 89 10.14 -10.41 -1.74
N LEU A 90 9.54 -9.41 -2.37
CA LEU A 90 9.91 -8.00 -2.15
C LEU A 90 9.66 -7.58 -0.68
N ASN A 91 8.55 -8.04 -0.09
CA ASN A 91 8.23 -7.81 1.32
C ASN A 91 9.33 -8.36 2.23
N PHE A 92 9.78 -9.59 2.03
CA PHE A 92 10.88 -10.17 2.81
C PHE A 92 12.17 -9.35 2.67
N LYS A 93 12.56 -8.96 1.46
CA LYS A 93 13.75 -8.14 1.21
C LYS A 93 13.69 -6.78 1.91
N ILE A 94 12.53 -6.12 1.87
CA ILE A 94 12.30 -4.84 2.54
C ILE A 94 12.38 -5.02 4.05
N SER A 95 11.73 -6.05 4.60
CA SER A 95 11.75 -6.34 6.03
C SER A 95 13.15 -6.62 6.55
N ASP A 96 13.96 -7.37 5.80
CA ASP A 96 15.36 -7.59 6.12
C ASP A 96 16.15 -6.28 6.14
N SER A 97 15.86 -5.38 5.18
CA SER A 97 16.52 -4.08 5.10
C SER A 97 16.14 -3.18 6.28
N VAL A 98 14.88 -3.18 6.68
CA VAL A 98 14.38 -2.46 7.88
C VAL A 98 15.09 -2.98 9.13
N ASN A 99 15.18 -4.30 9.31
CA ASN A 99 15.85 -4.91 10.45
C ASN A 99 17.37 -4.59 10.46
N LYS A 100 18.04 -4.62 9.30
CA LYS A 100 19.46 -4.22 9.15
C LYS A 100 19.70 -2.74 9.47
N ALA A 101 18.70 -1.89 9.26
CA ALA A 101 18.75 -0.47 9.63
C ALA A 101 18.56 -0.22 11.14
N GLY A 102 18.45 -1.28 11.95
CA GLY A 102 18.29 -1.17 13.42
C GLY A 102 16.84 -0.92 13.86
N LEU A 103 15.86 -1.07 12.97
CA LEU A 103 14.43 -0.97 13.25
C LEU A 103 13.82 -2.36 13.37
N LYS A 104 12.53 -2.47 13.67
CA LYS A 104 11.81 -3.75 13.72
C LYS A 104 10.72 -3.79 12.66
N ALA A 105 10.87 -4.68 11.67
CA ALA A 105 9.86 -4.88 10.63
C ALA A 105 8.69 -5.73 11.13
N MET A 106 7.47 -5.24 10.86
CA MET A 106 6.20 -5.89 11.19
C MET A 106 5.43 -6.13 9.89
N GLN A 107 5.54 -7.36 9.35
CA GLN A 107 4.96 -7.72 8.05
C GLN A 107 3.49 -8.05 8.16
N PHE A 108 2.70 -7.53 7.21
CA PHE A 108 1.32 -7.94 7.01
C PHE A 108 0.88 -7.72 5.56
N ASN A 109 -0.23 -8.36 5.18
CA ASN A 109 -0.81 -8.20 3.85
C ASN A 109 -2.23 -7.64 3.94
N THR A 110 -2.61 -6.88 2.93
CA THR A 110 -4.00 -6.51 2.66
C THR A 110 -4.48 -7.16 1.36
N ILE A 111 -5.78 -7.14 1.14
CA ILE A 111 -6.39 -7.63 -0.11
C ILE A 111 -6.08 -6.71 -1.28
N GLY A 112 -6.25 -7.23 -2.51
CA GLY A 112 -6.25 -6.45 -3.73
C GLY A 112 -7.21 -7.01 -4.76
N VAL A 113 -7.52 -6.21 -5.78
CA VAL A 113 -8.30 -6.62 -6.95
C VAL A 113 -7.48 -6.35 -8.19
N SER A 114 -7.51 -7.28 -9.14
CA SER A 114 -6.91 -7.09 -10.46
C SER A 114 -7.96 -6.62 -11.45
N ASP A 115 -7.82 -5.39 -11.93
CA ASP A 115 -8.71 -4.86 -12.96
C ASP A 115 -8.61 -5.67 -14.26
N GLY A 116 -7.40 -6.12 -14.62
CA GLY A 116 -7.18 -6.93 -15.81
C GLY A 116 -7.88 -8.29 -15.77
N ILE A 117 -7.99 -8.91 -14.59
CA ILE A 117 -8.71 -10.19 -14.42
C ILE A 117 -10.23 -9.96 -14.33
N SER A 118 -10.63 -8.89 -13.65
CA SER A 118 -12.06 -8.61 -13.38
C SER A 118 -12.78 -7.93 -14.55
N MET A 119 -12.04 -7.33 -15.49
CA MET A 119 -12.59 -6.57 -16.61
C MET A 119 -13.61 -7.37 -17.41
N GLY A 120 -14.76 -6.76 -17.69
CA GLY A 120 -15.86 -7.40 -18.44
C GLY A 120 -16.71 -8.38 -17.62
N THR A 121 -16.49 -8.48 -16.31
CA THR A 121 -17.28 -9.32 -15.39
C THR A 121 -17.88 -8.49 -14.24
N ASP A 122 -18.78 -9.10 -13.47
CA ASP A 122 -19.32 -8.50 -12.25
C ASP A 122 -18.27 -8.23 -11.18
N GLY A 123 -17.12 -8.91 -11.24
CA GLY A 123 -15.96 -8.69 -10.36
C GLY A 123 -15.44 -7.27 -10.42
N MET A 124 -15.62 -6.56 -11.55
CA MET A 124 -15.17 -5.17 -11.69
C MET A 124 -15.88 -4.19 -10.74
N ARG A 125 -17.06 -4.56 -10.22
CA ARG A 125 -17.78 -3.77 -9.20
C ARG A 125 -16.99 -3.62 -7.89
N TYR A 126 -16.03 -4.51 -7.63
CA TYR A 126 -15.20 -4.50 -6.42
C TYR A 126 -13.90 -3.72 -6.61
N SER A 127 -13.57 -3.28 -7.84
CA SER A 127 -12.31 -2.62 -8.15
C SER A 127 -12.14 -1.32 -7.38
N LEU A 128 -13.05 -0.35 -7.53
CA LEU A 128 -12.93 0.95 -6.86
C LEU A 128 -13.02 0.85 -5.34
N GLN A 129 -13.92 0.02 -4.83
CA GLN A 129 -14.11 -0.17 -3.39
C GLN A 129 -12.89 -0.79 -2.71
N SER A 130 -12.09 -1.57 -3.46
CA SER A 130 -10.88 -2.17 -2.90
C SER A 130 -9.89 -1.13 -2.37
N ARG A 131 -9.89 0.09 -2.89
CA ARG A 131 -9.04 1.19 -2.39
C ARG A 131 -9.33 1.52 -0.93
N GLU A 132 -10.62 1.62 -0.58
CA GLU A 132 -11.02 1.89 0.81
C GLU A 132 -10.67 0.72 1.72
N ILE A 133 -10.92 -0.51 1.29
CA ILE A 133 -10.63 -1.71 2.09
C ILE A 133 -9.11 -1.84 2.33
N ILE A 134 -8.29 -1.55 1.32
CA ILE A 134 -6.82 -1.51 1.46
C ILE A 134 -6.43 -0.44 2.47
N ALA A 135 -6.99 0.76 2.34
CA ALA A 135 -6.71 1.88 3.24
C ALA A 135 -7.12 1.55 4.68
N ASP A 136 -8.34 1.03 4.87
CA ASP A 136 -8.87 0.65 6.19
C ASP A 136 -8.02 -0.47 6.82
N SER A 137 -7.58 -1.45 6.03
CA SER A 137 -6.73 -2.55 6.49
C SER A 137 -5.38 -2.04 7.01
N ILE A 138 -4.70 -1.18 6.25
CA ILE A 138 -3.39 -0.62 6.62
C ILE A 138 -3.54 0.31 7.82
N GLU A 139 -4.55 1.18 7.83
CA GLU A 139 -4.84 2.08 8.93
C GLU A 139 -5.12 1.30 10.21
N THR A 140 -6.03 0.32 10.15
CA THR A 140 -6.41 -0.52 11.30
C THR A 140 -5.19 -1.21 11.90
N GLN A 141 -4.40 -1.90 11.08
CA GLN A 141 -3.21 -2.62 11.57
C GLN A 141 -2.19 -1.66 12.16
N THR A 142 -1.87 -0.56 11.45
CA THR A 142 -0.87 0.41 11.88
C THR A 142 -1.26 1.12 13.18
N MET A 143 -2.52 1.48 13.32
CA MET A 143 -3.00 2.23 14.48
C MET A 143 -3.24 1.34 15.69
N ALA A 144 -3.84 0.15 15.50
CA ALA A 144 -4.13 -0.79 16.59
C ALA A 144 -2.85 -1.37 17.21
N GLU A 145 -1.86 -1.68 16.38
CA GLU A 145 -0.58 -2.26 16.83
C GLU A 145 0.49 -1.19 17.12
N HIS A 146 0.14 0.09 17.03
CA HIS A 146 1.02 1.21 17.36
C HIS A 146 2.34 1.24 16.56
N TYR A 147 2.34 0.86 15.27
CA TYR A 147 3.56 0.97 14.46
C TYR A 147 3.98 2.42 14.29
N ASP A 148 5.28 2.70 14.35
CA ASP A 148 5.84 4.05 14.29
C ASP A 148 5.92 4.60 12.87
N ALA A 149 6.04 3.72 11.88
CA ALA A 149 6.16 4.05 10.46
C ALA A 149 5.50 2.97 9.62
N ASN A 150 5.28 3.24 8.33
CA ASN A 150 4.73 2.28 7.38
C ASN A 150 5.50 2.28 6.05
N ILE A 151 5.77 1.08 5.52
CA ILE A 151 6.23 0.86 4.16
C ILE A 151 5.17 0.07 3.42
N SER A 152 4.54 0.68 2.42
CA SER A 152 3.49 0.04 1.62
C SER A 152 4.05 -0.48 0.30
N ILE A 153 3.70 -1.72 -0.06
CA ILE A 153 4.17 -2.39 -1.27
C ILE A 153 2.98 -2.73 -2.17
N PRO A 154 2.45 -1.76 -2.96
CA PRO A 154 1.40 -2.01 -3.93
C PRO A 154 1.95 -2.53 -5.25
N GLY A 155 1.10 -3.20 -6.05
CA GLY A 155 1.44 -3.67 -7.39
C GLY A 155 0.42 -3.28 -8.45
N CYS A 156 -0.87 -3.50 -8.22
CA CYS A 156 -1.92 -3.30 -9.21
C CYS A 156 -2.55 -1.91 -9.13
N ASP A 157 -3.34 -1.56 -10.14
CA ASP A 157 -3.92 -0.25 -10.42
C ASP A 157 -4.61 0.41 -9.21
N LYS A 158 -5.49 -0.30 -8.51
CA LYS A 158 -6.22 0.24 -7.35
C LYS A 158 -5.46 0.10 -6.03
N ASN A 159 -4.38 -0.69 -6.01
CA ASN A 159 -3.57 -0.85 -4.80
C ASN A 159 -2.81 0.43 -4.46
N MET A 160 -2.28 1.12 -5.47
CA MET A 160 -1.50 2.35 -5.26
C MET A 160 -2.33 3.47 -4.62
N PRO A 161 -3.49 3.88 -5.16
CA PRO A 161 -4.30 4.89 -4.50
C PRO A 161 -4.82 4.41 -3.12
N GLY A 162 -5.10 3.12 -2.94
CA GLY A 162 -5.49 2.57 -1.65
C GLY A 162 -4.40 2.77 -0.58
N THR A 163 -3.15 2.47 -0.91
CA THR A 163 -2.01 2.69 0.01
C THR A 163 -1.76 4.17 0.26
N LEU A 164 -1.92 5.05 -0.75
CA LEU A 164 -1.77 6.49 -0.56
C LEU A 164 -2.85 7.07 0.37
N ILE A 165 -4.08 6.61 0.27
CA ILE A 165 -5.16 6.97 1.20
C ILE A 165 -4.77 6.58 2.62
N ALA A 166 -4.27 5.34 2.83
CA ALA A 166 -3.80 4.88 4.13
C ALA A 166 -2.68 5.77 4.69
N MET A 167 -1.66 6.07 3.88
CA MET A 167 -0.54 6.93 4.28
C MET A 167 -1.02 8.32 4.76
N GLY A 168 -2.00 8.90 4.05
CA GLY A 168 -2.62 10.16 4.45
C GLY A 168 -3.39 10.07 5.78
N ARG A 169 -4.11 8.95 6.00
CA ARG A 169 -4.94 8.74 7.21
C ARG A 169 -4.09 8.46 8.45
N VAL A 170 -3.09 7.59 8.33
CA VAL A 170 -2.24 7.21 9.48
C VAL A 170 -1.35 8.37 9.94
N ASN A 171 -1.01 9.29 9.05
CA ASN A 171 -0.18 10.47 9.32
C ASN A 171 1.10 10.12 10.11
N ARG A 172 1.80 9.10 9.66
CA ARG A 172 3.09 8.63 10.19
C ARG A 172 4.13 8.63 9.08
N PRO A 173 5.43 8.62 9.37
CA PRO A 173 6.46 8.43 8.37
C PRO A 173 6.13 7.23 7.49
N SER A 174 6.00 7.46 6.18
CA SER A 174 5.54 6.41 5.26
C SER A 174 6.26 6.47 3.93
N ILE A 175 6.56 5.29 3.39
CA ILE A 175 7.19 5.12 2.07
C ILE A 175 6.35 4.14 1.25
N MET A 176 6.10 4.47 -0.01
CA MET A 176 5.52 3.55 -0.97
C MET A 176 6.62 2.97 -1.87
N VAL A 177 6.74 1.65 -1.89
CA VAL A 177 7.64 0.91 -2.78
C VAL A 177 6.79 0.21 -3.82
N TYR A 178 6.70 0.79 -5.00
CA TYR A 178 5.91 0.22 -6.09
C TYR A 178 6.55 -1.06 -6.64
N GLY A 179 5.77 -2.13 -6.74
CA GLY A 179 6.22 -3.43 -7.22
C GLY A 179 6.54 -3.50 -8.72
N GLY A 180 6.30 -2.43 -9.47
CA GLY A 180 6.54 -2.35 -10.91
C GLY A 180 5.34 -2.77 -11.75
N THR A 181 5.49 -2.63 -13.07
CA THR A 181 4.51 -3.08 -14.07
C THR A 181 4.74 -4.53 -14.45
N ILE A 182 3.69 -5.20 -14.93
CA ILE A 182 3.84 -6.54 -15.53
C ILE A 182 4.69 -6.49 -16.80
N MET A 183 5.38 -7.58 -17.08
CA MET A 183 6.12 -7.73 -18.34
C MET A 183 5.14 -7.78 -19.52
N PRO A 184 5.49 -7.18 -20.67
CA PRO A 184 4.73 -7.36 -21.90
C PRO A 184 4.87 -8.79 -22.41
N GLY A 185 3.83 -9.28 -23.10
CA GLY A 185 3.90 -10.52 -23.86
C GLY A 185 4.36 -10.32 -25.31
N HIS A 186 4.51 -11.42 -26.04
CA HIS A 186 4.76 -11.40 -27.47
C HIS A 186 3.65 -12.19 -28.20
N GLY A 187 3.10 -11.60 -29.24
CA GLY A 187 2.09 -12.23 -30.06
C GLY A 187 2.66 -13.48 -30.77
N THR A 188 1.95 -14.60 -30.67
CA THR A 188 2.39 -15.89 -31.25
C THR A 188 1.69 -16.26 -32.54
N CYS A 189 0.63 -15.57 -32.92
CA CYS A 189 -0.17 -15.90 -34.10
C CYS A 189 -0.91 -14.67 -34.68
N GLY A 190 -1.44 -14.84 -35.89
CA GLY A 190 -2.27 -13.86 -36.58
C GLY A 190 -1.54 -12.54 -36.91
N SER A 191 -2.30 -11.47 -36.99
CA SER A 191 -1.80 -10.11 -37.32
C SER A 191 -0.85 -9.52 -36.28
N ARG A 192 -0.81 -10.10 -35.09
CA ARG A 192 0.05 -9.66 -33.96
C ARG A 192 1.26 -10.56 -33.72
N LYS A 193 1.54 -11.48 -34.66
CA LYS A 193 2.73 -12.32 -34.56
C LYS A 193 3.99 -11.43 -34.41
N ASP A 194 4.84 -11.78 -33.45
CA ASP A 194 6.08 -11.10 -33.12
C ASP A 194 5.93 -9.64 -32.63
N SER A 195 4.70 -9.15 -32.46
CA SER A 195 4.45 -7.83 -31.86
C SER A 195 4.45 -7.91 -30.33
N VAL A 196 4.87 -6.80 -29.68
CA VAL A 196 4.73 -6.64 -28.23
C VAL A 196 3.25 -6.47 -27.91
N ILE A 197 2.74 -7.28 -26.98
CA ILE A 197 1.34 -7.28 -26.55
C ILE A 197 1.24 -7.05 -25.05
N ASP A 198 0.12 -6.47 -24.64
CA ASP A 198 -0.26 -6.23 -23.25
C ASP A 198 -1.71 -6.68 -23.00
N VAL A 199 -2.23 -6.42 -21.81
CA VAL A 199 -3.63 -6.78 -21.46
C VAL A 199 -4.65 -6.08 -22.37
N VAL A 200 -4.36 -4.88 -22.85
CA VAL A 200 -5.25 -4.14 -23.77
C VAL A 200 -5.29 -4.81 -25.14
N SER A 201 -4.17 -5.34 -25.61
CA SER A 201 -4.09 -6.13 -26.85
C SER A 201 -5.02 -7.34 -26.83
N ALA A 202 -5.21 -7.97 -25.67
CA ALA A 202 -6.16 -9.06 -25.48
C ALA A 202 -7.62 -8.64 -25.79
N PHE A 203 -8.04 -7.52 -25.24
CA PHE A 203 -9.39 -6.97 -25.48
C PHE A 203 -9.58 -6.52 -26.92
N GLN A 204 -8.57 -5.89 -27.52
CA GLN A 204 -8.58 -5.48 -28.92
C GLN A 204 -8.73 -6.70 -29.85
N SER A 205 -7.98 -7.76 -29.61
CA SER A 205 -8.07 -8.99 -30.42
C SER A 205 -9.44 -9.66 -30.31
N TYR A 206 -10.07 -9.62 -29.13
CA TYR A 206 -11.44 -10.07 -28.99
C TYR A 206 -12.44 -9.20 -29.77
N GLY A 207 -12.26 -7.87 -29.76
CA GLY A 207 -13.04 -6.94 -30.56
C GLY A 207 -12.91 -7.20 -32.07
N GLU A 208 -11.70 -7.44 -32.58
CA GLU A 208 -11.44 -7.83 -33.96
C GLU A 208 -12.13 -9.14 -34.33
N TYR A 209 -12.14 -10.12 -33.43
CA TYR A 209 -12.83 -11.40 -33.63
C TYR A 209 -14.36 -11.25 -33.74
N ILE A 210 -15.01 -10.55 -32.80
CA ILE A 210 -16.46 -10.37 -32.83
C ILE A 210 -16.97 -9.50 -33.99
N THR A 211 -16.09 -8.62 -34.52
CA THR A 211 -16.41 -7.80 -35.71
C THR A 211 -16.07 -8.49 -37.03
N GLY A 212 -15.57 -9.72 -37.01
CA GLY A 212 -15.23 -10.52 -38.19
C GLY A 212 -13.96 -10.05 -38.93
N GLN A 213 -13.14 -9.20 -38.32
CA GLN A 213 -11.88 -8.76 -38.90
C GLN A 213 -10.81 -9.86 -38.84
N ILE A 214 -10.92 -10.78 -37.90
CA ILE A 214 -10.11 -11.98 -37.81
C ILE A 214 -11.02 -13.21 -37.64
N THR A 215 -10.62 -14.33 -38.25
CA THR A 215 -11.42 -15.57 -38.26
C THR A 215 -11.07 -16.54 -37.16
N GLU A 216 -9.87 -16.43 -36.60
CA GLU A 216 -9.39 -17.30 -35.53
C GLU A 216 -9.47 -16.58 -34.18
N ARG A 217 -10.00 -17.28 -33.16
CA ARG A 217 -9.95 -16.77 -31.80
C ARG A 217 -8.48 -16.66 -31.35
N PRO A 218 -8.02 -15.46 -30.99
CA PRO A 218 -6.65 -15.29 -30.55
C PRO A 218 -6.39 -16.13 -29.30
N SER A 219 -5.47 -17.07 -29.38
CA SER A 219 -4.99 -17.77 -28.19
C SER A 219 -3.87 -16.94 -27.58
N LEU A 220 -4.21 -16.14 -26.59
CA LEU A 220 -3.23 -15.38 -25.80
C LEU A 220 -2.64 -16.34 -24.75
N ARG A 221 -1.79 -17.26 -25.19
CA ARG A 221 -0.91 -17.99 -24.28
C ARG A 221 0.38 -17.18 -24.17
N GLU A 222 0.47 -16.36 -23.16
CA GLU A 222 1.75 -15.84 -22.70
C GLU A 222 2.58 -17.03 -22.22
N ARG A 223 3.75 -17.22 -22.81
CA ARG A 223 4.77 -18.05 -22.17
C ARG A 223 5.54 -17.10 -21.26
N GLY A 224 5.26 -17.17 -19.95
CA GLY A 224 6.08 -16.57 -18.92
C GLY A 224 7.42 -17.27 -18.83
#